data_15c404f4b4c2c8bd1256e11228f69281
#
_entry.id   15c404f4b4c2c8bd1256e11228f69281
#
_cell.length_a   1.000
_cell.length_b   1.000
_cell.length_c   1.000
_cell.angle_alpha   90.00
_cell.angle_beta   90.00
_cell.angle_gamma   90.00
#
_symmetry.space_group_name_H-M   'P 1'
#
loop_
_entity.id
_entity.type
_entity.pdbx_description
1 polymer ?
#
loop_
_entity_poly.entity_id
_entity_poly.type
_entity_poly.pdbx_seq_one_letter_code
_entity_poly.pdbx_strand_id
1 'polypeptide(L)'
;MKTIYNVKALCVVALLGSAAAASAQEDVTKEKNLNREMTLEREYDPSVQDASKVNTLPVVKEPEVRKIPIDYSNYTIAADPQKEISLLPSGNIMTQMDYNKRRGYFNFGMGTRMNINGDLGYHILSTEKDQLNLWYSHRSTNGKPKDYDVKAKINDNLGGINYKHAFEKTIFSIGAKYGYSAFNYYGAALSDPTSSYAPSEDLLQRDRETNQVNQTIAATIGFESKEEAEVGYLLDLSYTNFSHKYGLSRVMDGPTEHTLEAKFDLNAGFNGNMRVGLGGLVEYFNYSLPEVGGYEYEFKNHVEAMLSPYYKVEGDNWNLKLGANVMLATGDETKFMTSPNVAA
;
A
#
# COMPACT_ATOMS: atom_id res chain seq x y z
N MET A 1 -5.84 34.77 -20.76
CA MET A 1 -6.46 34.62 -19.42
C MET A 1 -6.24 33.26 -18.73
N LYS A 2 -5.68 32.23 -19.36
CA LYS A 2 -5.43 30.90 -18.75
C LYS A 2 -4.17 30.81 -17.86
N THR A 3 -3.22 31.73 -18.00
CA THR A 3 -1.93 31.67 -17.27
C THR A 3 -2.00 32.19 -15.82
N ILE A 4 -3.00 33.00 -15.49
CA ILE A 4 -3.12 33.65 -14.18
C ILE A 4 -3.65 32.65 -13.10
N TYR A 5 -4.42 31.66 -13.50
CA TYR A 5 -4.94 30.63 -12.56
C TYR A 5 -3.86 29.67 -12.05
N ASN A 6 -2.88 29.35 -12.89
CA ASN A 6 -1.80 28.44 -12.52
C ASN A 6 -0.83 29.07 -11.50
N VAL A 7 -0.62 30.40 -11.56
CA VAL A 7 0.26 31.09 -10.60
C VAL A 7 -0.40 31.22 -9.22
N LYS A 8 -1.71 31.44 -9.16
CA LYS A 8 -2.44 31.50 -7.88
C LYS A 8 -2.48 30.15 -7.16
N ALA A 9 -2.64 29.07 -7.90
CA ALA A 9 -2.58 27.70 -7.32
C ALA A 9 -1.18 27.38 -6.80
N LEU A 10 -0.14 27.78 -7.50
CA LEU A 10 1.26 27.58 -7.08
C LEU A 10 1.59 28.39 -5.81
N CYS A 11 1.08 29.62 -5.69
CA CYS A 11 1.26 30.45 -4.50
C CYS A 11 0.54 29.90 -3.26
N VAL A 12 -0.62 29.27 -3.43
CA VAL A 12 -1.34 28.63 -2.30
C VAL A 12 -0.58 27.42 -1.78
N VAL A 13 -0.01 26.62 -2.67
CA VAL A 13 0.82 25.45 -2.28
C VAL A 13 2.12 25.90 -1.61
N ALA A 14 2.75 26.99 -2.09
CA ALA A 14 3.96 27.56 -1.49
C ALA A 14 3.69 28.16 -0.09
N LEU A 15 2.52 28.80 0.11
CA LEU A 15 2.11 29.35 1.41
C LEU A 15 1.76 28.27 2.44
N LEU A 16 1.17 27.15 2.01
CA LEU A 16 0.92 26.01 2.87
C LEU A 16 2.22 25.29 3.27
N GLY A 17 3.21 25.26 2.38
CA GLY A 17 4.54 24.71 2.68
C GLY A 17 5.34 25.53 3.68
N SER A 18 5.21 26.87 3.65
CA SER A 18 5.93 27.77 4.57
C SER A 18 5.32 27.81 5.98
N ALA A 19 4.02 27.58 6.13
CA ALA A 19 3.35 27.51 7.43
C ALA A 19 3.70 26.22 8.22
N ALA A 20 4.01 25.12 7.51
CA ALA A 20 4.44 23.88 8.15
C ALA A 20 5.90 23.93 8.64
N ALA A 21 6.74 24.78 8.06
CA ALA A 21 8.14 24.94 8.47
C ALA A 21 8.30 25.82 9.73
N ALA A 22 7.34 26.68 10.04
CA ALA A 22 7.42 27.61 11.18
C ALA A 22 7.02 26.99 12.53
N SER A 23 6.37 25.82 12.55
CA SER A 23 5.93 25.15 13.78
C SER A 23 6.83 24.00 14.25
N ALA A 24 7.98 23.78 13.60
CA ALA A 24 8.92 22.72 13.95
C ALA A 24 10.09 23.16 14.86
N GLN A 25 10.04 24.37 15.40
CA GLN A 25 11.13 24.93 16.19
C GLN A 25 10.69 25.30 17.60
N GLU A 26 10.44 24.28 18.46
CA GLU A 26 10.56 24.43 19.91
C GLU A 26 10.71 23.05 20.59
N ASP A 27 11.68 23.01 21.49
CA ASP A 27 12.04 21.98 22.47
C ASP A 27 12.93 20.80 22.02
N VAL A 28 14.22 21.13 21.88
CA VAL A 28 15.29 20.14 22.08
C VAL A 28 15.74 20.19 23.54
N THR A 29 15.08 19.41 24.38
CA THR A 29 15.63 19.06 25.70
C THR A 29 16.75 18.04 25.46
N LYS A 30 17.93 18.42 25.89
CA LYS A 30 19.17 17.64 25.89
C LYS A 30 19.00 16.33 26.63
N GLU A 31 18.76 15.23 25.98
CA GLU A 31 19.16 13.93 26.49
C GLU A 31 20.58 13.61 26.03
N LYS A 32 21.44 13.54 27.04
CA LYS A 32 22.85 13.23 26.94
C LYS A 32 23.00 11.72 26.67
N ASN A 33 22.90 11.31 25.42
CA ASN A 33 23.23 9.94 25.03
C ASN A 33 24.74 9.76 25.14
N LEU A 34 25.13 9.09 26.21
CA LEU A 34 26.47 8.58 26.45
C LEU A 34 26.64 7.27 25.64
N ASN A 35 26.69 7.34 24.35
CA ASN A 35 27.26 6.26 23.54
C ASN A 35 28.77 6.44 23.49
N ARG A 36 29.44 5.76 24.40
CA ARG A 36 30.90 5.64 24.43
C ARG A 36 31.24 4.40 23.62
N GLU A 37 31.58 4.56 22.35
CA GLU A 37 32.27 3.51 21.60
C GLU A 37 33.65 3.38 22.15
N MET A 38 33.91 2.28 22.84
CA MET A 38 35.29 1.86 23.18
C MET A 38 35.73 0.92 22.07
N THR A 39 36.57 1.43 21.20
CA THR A 39 37.37 0.60 20.30
C THR A 39 38.51 -0.02 21.12
N LEU A 40 38.43 -1.30 21.42
CA LEU A 40 39.50 -2.08 22.02
C LEU A 40 40.41 -2.58 20.87
N GLU A 41 41.42 -1.81 20.53
CA GLU A 41 42.55 -2.33 19.74
C GLU A 41 43.42 -3.19 20.66
N ARG A 42 43.35 -4.48 20.48
CA ARG A 42 44.21 -5.43 21.11
C ARG A 42 45.28 -5.81 20.07
N GLU A 43 46.49 -5.32 20.31
CA GLU A 43 47.63 -5.77 19.56
C GLU A 43 47.84 -7.28 19.82
N TYR A 44 47.62 -8.08 18.78
CA TYR A 44 47.75 -9.53 18.85
C TYR A 44 49.21 -9.88 18.65
N ASP A 45 49.90 -10.15 19.77
CA ASP A 45 51.26 -10.74 19.76
C ASP A 45 51.12 -12.27 19.75
N PRO A 46 51.41 -12.97 18.65
CA PRO A 46 51.31 -14.42 18.61
C PRO A 46 52.53 -15.05 19.25
N SER A 47 52.58 -15.12 20.58
CA SER A 47 53.52 -16.00 21.27
C SER A 47 52.95 -17.41 21.30
N VAL A 48 53.64 -18.30 20.60
CA VAL A 48 53.39 -19.75 20.68
C VAL A 48 53.91 -20.22 22.05
N GLN A 49 52.99 -20.40 23.02
CA GLN A 49 53.31 -21.12 24.24
C GLN A 49 53.27 -22.62 23.97
N ASP A 50 54.39 -23.28 24.27
CA ASP A 50 54.47 -24.75 24.23
C ASP A 50 53.35 -25.36 25.09
N ALA A 51 52.45 -26.08 24.46
CA ALA A 51 51.39 -26.80 25.11
C ALA A 51 51.98 -27.99 25.86
N SER A 52 52.34 -27.81 27.11
CA SER A 52 52.67 -28.94 27.99
C SER A 52 51.37 -29.74 28.27
N LYS A 53 51.39 -30.99 27.89
CA LYS A 53 50.25 -31.93 28.10
C LYS A 53 50.08 -32.15 29.58
N VAL A 54 49.07 -31.58 30.18
CA VAL A 54 48.70 -31.79 31.58
C VAL A 54 48.08 -33.19 31.73
N ASN A 55 48.86 -34.12 32.19
CA ASN A 55 48.47 -35.53 32.42
C ASN A 55 47.92 -35.75 33.85
N THR A 56 47.30 -34.78 34.44
CA THR A 56 46.61 -34.94 35.72
C THR A 56 45.11 -35.06 35.46
N LEU A 57 44.57 -36.22 35.82
CA LEU A 57 43.12 -36.43 35.85
C LEU A 57 42.48 -35.42 36.78
N PRO A 58 41.37 -34.77 36.39
CA PRO A 58 40.68 -33.84 37.28
C PRO A 58 40.10 -34.62 38.46
N VAL A 59 40.44 -34.19 39.67
CA VAL A 59 39.84 -34.71 40.90
C VAL A 59 38.43 -34.10 40.98
N VAL A 60 37.42 -34.94 40.69
CA VAL A 60 36.03 -34.56 40.86
C VAL A 60 35.72 -34.57 42.36
N LYS A 61 35.66 -33.42 42.99
CA LYS A 61 35.10 -33.30 44.33
C LYS A 61 33.56 -33.40 44.21
N GLU A 62 33.00 -34.42 44.82
CA GLU A 62 31.54 -34.52 44.96
C GLU A 62 31.03 -33.29 45.71
N PRO A 63 29.97 -32.65 45.25
CA PRO A 63 29.39 -31.50 45.94
C PRO A 63 28.77 -31.99 47.25
N GLU A 64 29.12 -31.35 48.37
CA GLU A 64 28.51 -31.58 49.68
C GLU A 64 27.03 -31.19 49.60
N VAL A 65 26.13 -32.15 49.54
CA VAL A 65 24.70 -31.92 49.57
C VAL A 65 24.30 -31.71 51.03
N ARG A 66 24.08 -30.45 51.40
CA ARG A 66 23.47 -30.07 52.68
C ARG A 66 22.02 -30.60 52.66
N LYS A 67 21.77 -31.65 53.40
CA LYS A 67 20.42 -32.11 53.64
C LYS A 67 19.75 -31.15 54.62
N ILE A 68 18.84 -30.34 54.10
CA ILE A 68 17.97 -29.51 54.95
C ILE A 68 16.86 -30.42 55.40
N PRO A 69 16.64 -30.61 56.72
CA PRO A 69 15.52 -31.40 57.23
C PRO A 69 14.22 -30.69 56.80
N ILE A 70 13.44 -31.38 55.98
CA ILE A 70 12.09 -30.92 55.59
C ILE A 70 11.16 -31.40 56.67
N ASP A 71 10.59 -30.51 57.41
CA ASP A 71 9.55 -30.79 58.40
C ASP A 71 8.21 -30.95 57.70
N TYR A 72 7.73 -32.19 57.62
CA TYR A 72 6.46 -32.53 56.97
C TYR A 72 5.26 -32.39 57.92
N SER A 73 5.46 -31.94 59.13
CA SER A 73 4.42 -32.02 60.18
C SER A 73 3.42 -30.87 60.19
N ASN A 74 3.58 -29.82 59.34
CA ASN A 74 2.83 -28.59 59.52
C ASN A 74 1.93 -28.13 58.36
N TYR A 75 1.59 -29.01 57.39
CA TYR A 75 0.72 -28.59 56.27
C TYR A 75 -0.54 -29.47 56.10
N THR A 76 -1.15 -29.87 57.20
CA THR A 76 -2.56 -30.29 57.14
C THR A 76 -3.45 -29.11 57.50
N ILE A 77 -3.56 -28.14 56.58
CA ILE A 77 -4.69 -27.21 56.58
C ILE A 77 -5.85 -28.01 56.03
N ALA A 78 -6.83 -28.34 56.89
CA ALA A 78 -8.08 -28.93 56.40
C ALA A 78 -8.64 -28.01 55.29
N ALA A 79 -8.74 -28.53 54.08
CA ALA A 79 -9.38 -27.82 53.00
C ALA A 79 -10.84 -27.57 53.44
N ASP A 80 -11.21 -26.33 53.63
CA ASP A 80 -12.60 -25.94 53.84
C ASP A 80 -13.37 -26.14 52.53
N PRO A 81 -14.24 -27.15 52.42
CA PRO A 81 -14.94 -27.42 51.21
C PRO A 81 -16.04 -26.39 50.88
N GLN A 82 -16.22 -25.41 51.74
CA GLN A 82 -17.21 -24.34 51.54
C GLN A 82 -16.59 -22.98 51.09
N LYS A 83 -15.32 -22.95 50.81
CA LYS A 83 -14.75 -21.76 50.19
C LYS A 83 -15.20 -21.75 48.74
N GLU A 84 -16.22 -20.94 48.44
CA GLU A 84 -16.58 -20.59 47.07
C GLU A 84 -15.33 -20.10 46.33
N ILE A 85 -14.99 -20.80 45.26
CA ILE A 85 -13.92 -20.34 44.34
C ILE A 85 -14.46 -19.06 43.70
N SER A 86 -14.07 -17.92 44.24
CA SER A 86 -14.35 -16.67 43.58
C SER A 86 -13.63 -16.71 42.22
N LEU A 87 -14.41 -16.76 41.12
CA LEU A 87 -13.88 -16.58 39.78
C LEU A 87 -13.04 -15.29 39.80
N LEU A 88 -11.76 -15.43 39.53
CA LEU A 88 -10.92 -14.28 39.27
C LEU A 88 -11.62 -13.41 38.21
N PRO A 89 -11.85 -12.12 38.48
CA PRO A 89 -12.39 -11.26 37.43
C PRO A 89 -11.48 -11.38 36.24
N SER A 90 -12.06 -11.65 35.07
CA SER A 90 -11.32 -11.68 33.83
C SER A 90 -10.53 -10.39 33.76
N GLY A 91 -9.21 -10.50 33.74
CA GLY A 91 -8.35 -9.33 33.58
C GLY A 91 -8.74 -8.66 32.27
N ASN A 92 -9.39 -7.53 32.36
CA ASN A 92 -9.51 -6.64 31.24
C ASN A 92 -8.08 -6.21 30.88
N ILE A 93 -7.49 -6.91 29.93
CA ILE A 93 -6.34 -6.38 29.20
C ILE A 93 -6.90 -5.20 28.42
N MET A 94 -6.96 -4.05 29.07
CA MET A 94 -7.06 -2.81 28.33
C MET A 94 -5.74 -2.66 27.58
N THR A 95 -5.67 -3.19 26.39
CA THR A 95 -4.76 -2.66 25.39
C THR A 95 -5.24 -1.25 25.12
N GLN A 96 -4.75 -0.29 25.91
CA GLN A 96 -4.73 1.09 25.48
C GLN A 96 -3.88 1.05 24.20
N MET A 97 -4.54 0.96 23.06
CA MET A 97 -3.91 1.38 21.84
C MET A 97 -3.57 2.85 22.05
N ASP A 98 -2.30 3.15 22.28
CA ASP A 98 -1.81 4.51 22.21
C ASP A 98 -2.13 4.98 20.78
N TYR A 99 -3.27 5.64 20.64
CA TYR A 99 -3.61 6.32 19.42
C TYR A 99 -2.49 7.31 19.17
N ASN A 100 -1.70 7.02 18.15
CA ASN A 100 -0.63 7.89 17.73
C ASN A 100 -1.24 9.28 17.47
N LYS A 101 -1.02 10.22 18.38
CA LYS A 101 -1.56 11.59 18.33
C LYS A 101 -1.03 12.38 17.12
N ARG A 102 -0.09 11.80 16.38
CA ARG A 102 0.48 12.40 15.19
C ARG A 102 -0.52 12.31 14.04
N ARG A 103 -0.93 13.48 13.55
CA ARG A 103 -1.91 13.59 12.45
C ARG A 103 -1.32 13.38 11.07
N GLY A 104 -0.01 13.31 10.95
CA GLY A 104 0.62 13.17 9.65
C GLY A 104 2.06 12.72 9.71
N TYR A 105 2.59 12.42 8.55
CA TYR A 105 4.00 12.12 8.33
C TYR A 105 4.51 12.81 7.08
N PHE A 106 5.79 13.08 7.07
CA PHE A 106 6.52 13.55 5.90
C PHE A 106 7.85 12.81 5.84
N ASN A 107 8.12 12.17 4.71
CA ASN A 107 9.39 11.53 4.41
C ASN A 107 10.02 12.25 3.21
N PHE A 108 11.30 12.54 3.31
CA PHE A 108 12.05 13.13 2.22
C PHE A 108 13.39 12.43 2.08
N GLY A 109 13.76 12.07 0.85
CA GLY A 109 15.02 11.48 0.53
C GLY A 109 15.61 12.10 -0.74
N MET A 110 16.92 12.34 -0.72
CA MET A 110 17.65 12.81 -1.87
C MET A 110 18.88 11.94 -2.09
N GLY A 111 19.12 11.55 -3.32
CA GLY A 111 20.23 10.71 -3.72
C GLY A 111 21.06 11.30 -4.84
N THR A 112 22.08 10.56 -5.25
CA THR A 112 22.88 10.89 -6.42
C THR A 112 22.02 10.91 -7.69
N ARG A 113 22.48 11.61 -8.74
CA ARG A 113 21.76 11.75 -10.03
C ARG A 113 20.40 12.44 -9.90
N MET A 114 20.30 13.39 -8.96
CA MET A 114 19.04 14.12 -8.69
C MET A 114 17.85 13.17 -8.41
N ASN A 115 18.11 12.08 -7.70
CA ASN A 115 17.05 11.23 -7.21
C ASN A 115 16.41 11.91 -6.00
N ILE A 116 15.12 12.24 -6.13
CA ILE A 116 14.33 12.89 -5.09
C ILE A 116 13.09 12.05 -4.83
N ASN A 117 12.88 11.69 -3.57
CA ASN A 117 11.69 10.97 -3.11
C ASN A 117 11.06 11.75 -1.99
N GLY A 118 9.74 11.88 -2.01
CA GLY A 118 8.99 12.56 -0.98
C GLY A 118 7.63 11.91 -0.80
N ASP A 119 7.27 11.63 0.44
CA ASP A 119 5.96 11.11 0.80
C ASP A 119 5.36 11.94 1.93
N LEU A 120 4.12 12.33 1.75
CA LEU A 120 3.33 13.10 2.70
C LEU A 120 2.00 12.38 2.94
N GLY A 121 1.61 12.25 4.20
CA GLY A 121 0.27 11.85 4.59
C GLY A 121 -0.22 12.70 5.74
N TYR A 122 -1.46 13.16 5.67
CA TYR A 122 -2.04 13.99 6.71
C TYR A 122 -3.53 13.73 6.92
N HIS A 123 -3.92 13.50 8.17
CA HIS A 123 -5.30 13.39 8.61
C HIS A 123 -5.85 14.79 8.94
N ILE A 124 -6.58 15.39 8.01
CA ILE A 124 -7.19 16.72 8.19
C ILE A 124 -8.29 16.63 9.25
N LEU A 125 -9.17 15.62 9.12
CA LEU A 125 -10.18 15.27 10.10
C LEU A 125 -9.93 13.84 10.58
N SER A 126 -10.02 13.64 11.88
CA SER A 126 -9.91 12.33 12.53
C SER A 126 -10.79 12.35 13.77
N THR A 127 -12.08 12.12 13.55
CA THR A 127 -13.09 11.96 14.59
C THR A 127 -13.66 10.56 14.53
N GLU A 128 -14.51 10.19 15.47
CA GLU A 128 -15.20 8.89 15.44
C GLU A 128 -16.13 8.73 14.22
N LYS A 129 -16.66 9.85 13.71
CA LYS A 129 -17.61 9.85 12.59
C LYS A 129 -16.99 10.28 11.28
N ASP A 130 -16.02 11.20 11.32
CA ASP A 130 -15.47 11.83 10.14
C ASP A 130 -13.98 11.60 10.03
N GLN A 131 -13.54 11.14 8.87
CA GLN A 131 -12.13 10.96 8.54
C GLN A 131 -11.87 11.61 7.18
N LEU A 132 -10.97 12.58 7.16
CA LEU A 132 -10.51 13.23 5.93
C LEU A 132 -9.00 13.12 5.84
N ASN A 133 -8.52 12.40 4.84
CA ASN A 133 -7.12 12.09 4.64
C ASN A 133 -6.62 12.70 3.33
N LEU A 134 -5.47 13.33 3.38
CA LEU A 134 -4.71 13.80 2.23
C LEU A 134 -3.40 13.02 2.19
N TRP A 135 -2.98 12.60 1.00
CA TRP A 135 -1.68 11.97 0.80
C TRP A 135 -1.07 12.36 -0.54
N TYR A 136 0.25 12.36 -0.59
CA TYR A 136 1.00 12.68 -1.80
C TYR A 136 2.33 11.95 -1.79
N SER A 137 2.73 11.42 -2.95
CA SER A 137 4.01 10.77 -3.18
C SER A 137 4.67 11.35 -4.42
N HIS A 138 5.94 11.65 -4.30
CA HIS A 138 6.80 12.12 -5.39
C HIS A 138 8.03 11.25 -5.51
N ARG A 139 8.35 10.84 -6.73
CA ARG A 139 9.57 10.15 -7.07
C ARG A 139 10.14 10.72 -8.35
N SER A 140 11.37 11.15 -8.32
CA SER A 140 12.02 11.64 -9.52
C SER A 140 13.48 11.26 -9.59
N THR A 141 13.96 11.11 -10.80
CA THR A 141 15.39 11.00 -11.10
C THR A 141 15.70 11.72 -12.40
N ASN A 142 16.89 12.34 -12.47
CA ASN A 142 17.38 13.00 -13.67
C ASN A 142 18.90 12.82 -13.72
N GLY A 143 19.32 11.65 -14.09
CA GLY A 143 20.72 11.29 -14.08
C GLY A 143 21.16 10.57 -15.35
N LYS A 144 22.42 10.69 -15.68
CA LYS A 144 23.03 9.95 -16.79
C LYS A 144 23.47 8.58 -16.29
N PRO A 145 22.87 7.46 -16.76
CA PRO A 145 23.37 6.12 -16.46
C PRO A 145 24.78 5.94 -17.01
N LYS A 146 25.54 5.02 -16.44
CA LYS A 146 26.85 4.63 -16.97
C LYS A 146 26.63 4.01 -18.36
N ASP A 147 27.50 4.33 -19.29
CA ASP A 147 27.49 3.81 -20.67
C ASP A 147 26.32 4.30 -21.57
N TYR A 148 25.57 5.32 -21.14
CA TYR A 148 24.52 5.94 -21.96
C TYR A 148 24.79 7.45 -22.15
N ASP A 149 24.49 7.96 -23.34
CA ASP A 149 24.69 9.39 -23.63
C ASP A 149 23.50 10.26 -23.23
N VAL A 150 22.35 9.67 -23.05
CA VAL A 150 21.09 10.35 -22.69
C VAL A 150 20.81 10.21 -21.20
N LYS A 151 20.27 11.25 -20.57
CA LYS A 151 19.82 11.21 -19.17
C LYS A 151 18.54 10.37 -19.04
N ALA A 152 18.52 9.51 -18.04
CA ALA A 152 17.28 8.89 -17.58
C ALA A 152 16.47 9.92 -16.78
N LYS A 153 15.28 10.26 -17.26
CA LYS A 153 14.35 11.19 -16.63
C LYS A 153 13.10 10.42 -16.22
N ILE A 154 12.80 10.44 -14.94
CA ILE A 154 11.57 9.89 -14.38
C ILE A 154 11.03 10.93 -13.42
N ASN A 155 9.72 11.19 -13.48
CA ASN A 155 9.04 12.11 -12.59
C ASN A 155 7.63 11.59 -12.35
N ASP A 156 7.46 10.89 -11.22
CA ASP A 156 6.22 10.29 -10.80
C ASP A 156 5.62 11.09 -9.64
N ASN A 157 4.37 11.46 -9.77
CA ASN A 157 3.60 12.17 -8.76
C ASN A 157 2.26 11.48 -8.60
N LEU A 158 1.91 11.14 -7.39
CA LEU A 158 0.64 10.52 -7.06
C LEU A 158 0.08 11.17 -5.81
N GLY A 159 -1.14 11.67 -5.88
CA GLY A 159 -1.79 12.28 -4.74
C GLY A 159 -3.27 11.98 -4.70
N GLY A 160 -3.85 12.07 -3.53
CA GLY A 160 -5.28 11.83 -3.37
C GLY A 160 -5.83 12.36 -2.05
N ILE A 161 -7.14 12.45 -2.04
CA ILE A 161 -7.93 12.85 -0.89
C ILE A 161 -9.04 11.81 -0.71
N ASN A 162 -9.26 11.39 0.54
CA ASN A 162 -10.30 10.44 0.89
C ASN A 162 -11.07 10.96 2.10
N TYR A 163 -12.38 11.00 1.98
CA TYR A 163 -13.29 11.32 3.07
C TYR A 163 -14.17 10.12 3.39
N LYS A 164 -14.35 9.83 4.67
CA LYS A 164 -15.29 8.85 5.20
C LYS A 164 -16.18 9.48 6.25
N HIS A 165 -17.48 9.18 6.20
CA HIS A 165 -18.43 9.57 7.23
C HIS A 165 -19.20 8.34 7.72
N ALA A 166 -19.19 8.11 9.03
CA ALA A 166 -19.90 7.01 9.68
C ALA A 166 -21.25 7.50 10.20
N PHE A 167 -22.32 7.18 9.47
CA PHE A 167 -23.70 7.28 9.95
C PHE A 167 -24.00 6.19 11.00
N GLU A 168 -25.20 6.13 11.51
CA GLU A 168 -25.59 5.11 12.49
C GLU A 168 -25.46 3.68 11.95
N LYS A 169 -25.90 3.43 10.73
CA LYS A 169 -25.93 2.09 10.10
C LYS A 169 -25.07 1.95 8.86
N THR A 170 -24.58 3.05 8.31
CA THR A 170 -23.92 3.12 7.01
C THR A 170 -22.61 3.88 7.14
N ILE A 171 -21.61 3.48 6.39
CA ILE A 171 -20.39 4.24 6.18
C ILE A 171 -20.42 4.76 4.73
N PHE A 172 -20.32 6.05 4.58
CA PHE A 172 -20.15 6.72 3.29
C PHE A 172 -18.68 7.02 3.06
N SER A 173 -18.19 6.81 1.86
CA SER A 173 -16.84 7.17 1.45
C SER A 173 -16.83 7.87 0.10
N ILE A 174 -15.96 8.87 -0.03
CA ILE A 174 -15.67 9.53 -1.31
C ILE A 174 -14.18 9.77 -1.39
N GLY A 175 -13.62 9.56 -2.57
CA GLY A 175 -12.21 9.74 -2.83
C GLY A 175 -11.92 10.30 -4.20
N ALA A 176 -10.80 11.00 -4.32
CA ALA A 176 -10.24 11.41 -5.59
C ALA A 176 -8.73 11.19 -5.60
N LYS A 177 -8.20 10.78 -6.75
CA LYS A 177 -6.79 10.48 -6.95
C LYS A 177 -6.33 11.09 -8.27
N TYR A 178 -5.14 11.69 -8.27
CA TYR A 178 -4.45 12.16 -9.45
C TYR A 178 -3.05 11.58 -9.51
N GLY A 179 -2.73 10.98 -10.65
CA GLY A 179 -1.41 10.46 -10.97
C GLY A 179 -0.83 11.16 -12.19
N TYR A 180 0.44 11.50 -12.12
CA TYR A 180 1.23 12.04 -13.20
C TYR A 180 2.57 11.33 -13.25
N SER A 181 2.88 10.67 -14.38
CA SER A 181 4.15 9.98 -14.60
C SER A 181 4.76 10.48 -15.91
N ALA A 182 5.95 11.03 -15.84
CA ALA A 182 6.69 11.45 -17.00
C ALA A 182 8.05 10.76 -17.05
N PHE A 183 8.39 10.18 -18.19
CA PHE A 183 9.65 9.48 -18.39
C PHE A 183 10.12 9.56 -19.84
N ASN A 184 11.40 9.36 -20.09
CA ASN A 184 11.96 9.24 -21.42
C ASN A 184 12.46 7.82 -21.69
N TYR A 185 12.53 7.45 -22.96
CA TYR A 185 12.97 6.11 -23.39
C TYR A 185 14.50 6.04 -23.56
N TYR A 186 15.24 6.40 -22.54
CA TYR A 186 16.70 6.47 -22.56
C TYR A 186 17.42 5.17 -22.94
N GLY A 187 16.77 4.03 -22.67
CA GLY A 187 17.30 2.69 -22.93
C GLY A 187 16.80 2.05 -24.24
N ALA A 188 16.16 2.81 -25.12
CA ALA A 188 15.77 2.28 -26.43
C ALA A 188 17.00 1.73 -27.14
N ALA A 189 16.98 0.43 -27.45
CA ALA A 189 18.06 -0.23 -28.15
C ALA A 189 18.37 0.50 -29.46
N LEU A 190 19.65 0.73 -29.69
CA LEU A 190 20.11 1.06 -31.04
C LEU A 190 19.57 -0.05 -31.93
N SER A 191 18.86 0.31 -32.98
CA SER A 191 18.31 -0.64 -33.95
C SER A 191 19.36 -1.69 -34.30
N ASP A 192 18.94 -2.94 -34.35
CA ASP A 192 19.76 -4.02 -34.90
C ASP A 192 20.32 -3.55 -36.24
N PRO A 193 21.67 -3.41 -36.41
CA PRO A 193 22.27 -2.94 -37.63
C PRO A 193 21.99 -3.86 -38.83
N THR A 194 21.43 -5.04 -38.59
CA THR A 194 21.00 -6.00 -39.62
C THR A 194 19.55 -5.81 -40.04
N SER A 195 18.76 -4.96 -39.34
CA SER A 195 17.38 -4.67 -39.70
C SER A 195 17.34 -3.64 -40.85
N SER A 196 16.75 -4.02 -41.98
CA SER A 196 16.47 -3.12 -43.11
C SER A 196 15.54 -1.94 -42.75
N TYR A 197 15.03 -1.89 -41.53
CA TYR A 197 14.15 -0.87 -40.95
C TYR A 197 14.81 -0.14 -39.79
N ALA A 198 16.03 0.32 -40.00
CA ALA A 198 16.68 1.19 -38.99
C ALA A 198 15.99 2.55 -39.01
N PRO A 199 15.33 2.99 -37.91
CA PRO A 199 14.84 4.35 -37.82
C PRO A 199 16.03 5.33 -37.96
N SER A 200 15.80 6.49 -38.59
CA SER A 200 16.83 7.50 -38.72
C SER A 200 17.37 7.92 -37.33
N GLU A 201 18.64 8.25 -37.27
CA GLU A 201 19.31 8.63 -36.01
C GLU A 201 18.61 9.81 -35.33
N ASP A 202 18.07 10.76 -36.13
CA ASP A 202 17.27 11.88 -35.63
C ASP A 202 15.99 11.46 -34.94
N LEU A 203 15.32 10.41 -35.44
CA LEU A 203 14.11 9.86 -34.80
C LEU A 203 14.46 9.19 -33.47
N LEU A 204 15.56 8.43 -33.44
CA LEU A 204 16.02 7.77 -32.21
C LEU A 204 16.43 8.79 -31.15
N GLN A 205 17.14 9.87 -31.53
CA GLN A 205 17.54 10.91 -30.61
C GLN A 205 16.32 11.66 -30.05
N ARG A 206 15.39 12.04 -30.91
CA ARG A 206 14.14 12.66 -30.49
C ARG A 206 13.36 11.78 -29.52
N ASP A 207 13.33 10.49 -29.77
CA ASP A 207 12.65 9.52 -28.94
C ASP A 207 13.24 9.38 -27.54
N ARG A 208 14.58 9.49 -27.43
CA ARG A 208 15.28 9.43 -26.15
C ARG A 208 15.11 10.72 -25.32
N GLU A 209 14.94 11.86 -25.98
CA GLU A 209 14.81 13.17 -25.32
C GLU A 209 13.37 13.51 -24.99
N THR A 210 12.41 12.99 -25.74
CA THR A 210 10.99 13.29 -25.55
C THR A 210 10.43 12.55 -24.34
N ASN A 211 9.80 13.27 -23.45
CA ASN A 211 9.13 12.67 -22.28
C ASN A 211 7.75 12.15 -22.68
N GLN A 212 7.53 10.87 -22.49
CA GLN A 212 6.18 10.32 -22.40
C GLN A 212 5.53 10.80 -21.11
N VAL A 213 4.26 11.15 -21.17
CA VAL A 213 3.49 11.56 -20.00
C VAL A 213 2.24 10.69 -19.90
N ASN A 214 2.08 10.07 -18.76
CA ASN A 214 0.87 9.33 -18.41
C ASN A 214 0.14 10.11 -17.32
N GLN A 215 -1.16 10.25 -17.46
CA GLN A 215 -2.00 10.88 -16.45
C GLN A 215 -3.13 9.93 -16.06
N THR A 216 -3.44 9.92 -14.78
CA THR A 216 -4.55 9.16 -14.22
C THR A 216 -5.37 10.08 -13.35
N ILE A 217 -6.67 10.17 -13.60
CA ILE A 217 -7.63 10.83 -12.73
C ILE A 217 -8.63 9.77 -12.31
N ALA A 218 -8.83 9.61 -11.00
CA ALA A 218 -9.83 8.68 -10.51
C ALA A 218 -10.67 9.31 -9.41
N ALA A 219 -11.95 8.96 -9.39
CA ALA A 219 -12.90 9.31 -8.35
C ALA A 219 -13.65 8.06 -7.90
N THR A 220 -13.91 7.95 -6.61
CA THR A 220 -14.62 6.82 -6.01
C THR A 220 -15.72 7.32 -5.08
N ILE A 221 -16.85 6.63 -5.05
CA ILE A 221 -17.94 6.86 -4.10
C ILE A 221 -18.36 5.49 -3.58
N GLY A 222 -18.39 5.32 -2.24
CA GLY A 222 -18.71 4.07 -1.60
C GLY A 222 -19.78 4.21 -0.52
N PHE A 223 -20.58 3.18 -0.37
CA PHE A 223 -21.54 2.99 0.69
C PHE A 223 -21.39 1.58 1.25
N GLU A 224 -21.23 1.46 2.54
CA GLU A 224 -21.00 0.20 3.22
C GLU A 224 -21.86 0.13 4.48
N SER A 225 -22.50 -1.02 4.74
CA SER A 225 -23.17 -1.26 6.00
C SER A 225 -22.14 -1.50 7.11
N LYS A 226 -22.48 -1.11 8.35
CA LYS A 226 -21.67 -1.53 9.51
C LYS A 226 -21.81 -3.04 9.73
N GLU A 227 -20.79 -3.65 10.32
CA GLU A 227 -20.69 -5.10 10.53
C GLU A 227 -21.84 -5.71 11.33
N GLU A 228 -22.49 -4.93 12.20
CA GLU A 228 -23.60 -5.36 13.05
C GLU A 228 -24.94 -5.47 12.31
N ALA A 229 -25.00 -5.14 11.01
CA ALA A 229 -26.23 -5.15 10.25
C ALA A 229 -26.67 -6.58 9.91
N GLU A 230 -27.95 -6.90 10.12
CA GLU A 230 -28.57 -8.17 9.70
C GLU A 230 -28.45 -8.36 8.17
N VAL A 231 -28.60 -7.27 7.43
CA VAL A 231 -28.36 -7.20 5.99
C VAL A 231 -27.13 -6.33 5.74
N GLY A 232 -26.06 -6.98 5.31
CA GLY A 232 -24.83 -6.32 4.89
C GLY A 232 -24.93 -5.87 3.44
N TYR A 233 -24.43 -4.69 3.14
CA TYR A 233 -24.28 -4.20 1.78
C TYR A 233 -22.99 -3.40 1.61
N LEU A 234 -22.44 -3.49 0.43
CA LEU A 234 -21.33 -2.67 -0.06
C LEU A 234 -21.71 -2.24 -1.47
N LEU A 235 -21.54 -0.98 -1.77
CA LEU A 235 -21.65 -0.42 -3.11
C LEU A 235 -20.50 0.54 -3.31
N ASP A 236 -19.59 0.23 -4.24
CA ASP A 236 -18.51 1.10 -4.66
C ASP A 236 -18.66 1.43 -6.14
N LEU A 237 -18.67 2.71 -6.44
CA LEU A 237 -18.65 3.25 -7.79
C LEU A 237 -17.32 3.95 -8.00
N SER A 238 -16.61 3.61 -9.07
CA SER A 238 -15.38 4.27 -9.42
C SER A 238 -15.35 4.69 -10.88
N TYR A 239 -14.73 5.82 -11.13
CA TYR A 239 -14.41 6.32 -12.44
C TYR A 239 -12.91 6.55 -12.53
N THR A 240 -12.28 6.04 -13.57
CA THR A 240 -10.87 6.25 -13.85
C THR A 240 -10.72 6.73 -15.29
N ASN A 241 -10.00 7.83 -15.47
CA ASN A 241 -9.49 8.26 -16.76
C ASN A 241 -7.98 8.07 -16.77
N PHE A 242 -7.49 7.36 -17.75
CA PHE A 242 -6.08 7.16 -17.99
C PHE A 242 -5.73 7.65 -19.39
N SER A 243 -4.66 8.42 -19.53
CA SER A 243 -4.23 8.96 -20.81
C SER A 243 -2.71 8.92 -20.99
N HIS A 244 -2.30 8.59 -22.20
CA HIS A 244 -0.95 8.76 -22.69
C HIS A 244 -0.83 10.05 -23.52
N LYS A 245 0.26 10.76 -23.39
CA LYS A 245 0.50 11.95 -24.22
C LYS A 245 0.82 11.59 -25.68
N TYR A 246 1.61 10.56 -25.87
CA TYR A 246 2.05 10.14 -27.20
C TYR A 246 1.66 8.70 -27.47
N GLY A 247 1.20 8.43 -28.68
CA GLY A 247 0.95 7.09 -29.21
C GLY A 247 2.21 6.38 -29.72
N LEU A 248 2.03 5.35 -30.52
CA LEU A 248 3.11 4.52 -31.04
C LEU A 248 4.16 5.30 -31.83
N SER A 249 3.77 6.35 -32.57
CA SER A 249 4.70 7.14 -33.38
C SER A 249 5.30 8.32 -32.65
N ARG A 250 4.94 8.57 -31.38
CA ARG A 250 5.36 9.72 -30.54
C ARG A 250 5.16 11.13 -31.17
N VAL A 251 4.55 11.17 -32.33
CA VAL A 251 4.17 12.40 -33.04
C VAL A 251 2.67 12.62 -32.94
N MET A 252 1.94 11.55 -32.68
CA MET A 252 0.48 11.54 -32.61
C MET A 252 0.04 11.51 -31.16
N ASP A 253 -1.16 12.00 -30.91
CA ASP A 253 -1.82 11.91 -29.60
C ASP A 253 -1.88 10.46 -29.14
N GLY A 254 -1.70 10.25 -27.86
CA GLY A 254 -1.77 8.93 -27.25
C GLY A 254 -3.21 8.49 -26.99
N PRO A 255 -3.41 7.20 -26.69
CA PRO A 255 -4.71 6.68 -26.32
C PRO A 255 -5.19 7.23 -24.99
N THR A 256 -6.50 7.34 -24.86
CA THR A 256 -7.18 7.64 -23.62
C THR A 256 -8.17 6.54 -23.30
N GLU A 257 -8.21 6.12 -22.05
CA GLU A 257 -9.13 5.13 -21.51
C GLU A 257 -10.01 5.76 -20.43
N HIS A 258 -11.29 5.48 -20.49
CA HIS A 258 -12.27 5.81 -19.46
C HIS A 258 -12.87 4.51 -18.93
N THR A 259 -12.67 4.24 -17.67
CA THR A 259 -13.21 3.06 -16.99
C THR A 259 -14.26 3.49 -15.98
N LEU A 260 -15.45 2.94 -16.08
CA LEU A 260 -16.48 3.01 -15.05
C LEU A 260 -16.60 1.63 -14.41
N GLU A 261 -16.45 1.58 -13.10
CA GLU A 261 -16.56 0.36 -12.31
C GLU A 261 -17.69 0.52 -11.29
N ALA A 262 -18.54 -0.50 -11.19
CA ALA A 262 -19.53 -0.64 -10.13
C ALA A 262 -19.34 -1.99 -9.46
N LYS A 263 -18.94 -1.98 -8.18
CA LYS A 263 -18.81 -3.16 -7.34
C LYS A 263 -19.89 -3.15 -6.28
N PHE A 264 -20.52 -4.28 -6.08
CA PHE A 264 -21.50 -4.43 -5.01
C PHE A 264 -21.37 -5.79 -4.32
N ASP A 265 -21.76 -5.83 -3.07
CA ASP A 265 -21.97 -7.06 -2.29
C ASP A 265 -23.23 -6.86 -1.44
N LEU A 266 -24.17 -7.78 -1.56
CA LEU A 266 -25.37 -7.81 -0.75
C LEU A 266 -25.39 -9.14 -0.02
N ASN A 267 -25.49 -9.12 1.31
CA ASN A 267 -25.53 -10.33 2.09
C ASN A 267 -26.51 -10.24 3.25
N ALA A 268 -27.12 -11.37 3.60
CA ALA A 268 -28.04 -11.47 4.72
C ALA A 268 -27.61 -12.64 5.62
N GLY A 269 -27.60 -12.37 6.92
CA GLY A 269 -27.36 -13.38 7.95
C GLY A 269 -28.61 -14.21 8.23
N PHE A 270 -28.42 -15.51 8.47
CA PHE A 270 -29.45 -16.40 9.01
C PHE A 270 -28.78 -17.41 9.96
N ASN A 271 -29.50 -17.81 11.00
CA ASN A 271 -29.00 -18.73 12.04
C ASN A 271 -27.65 -18.34 12.68
N GLY A 272 -27.40 -17.04 12.89
CA GLY A 272 -26.25 -16.55 13.63
C GLY A 272 -24.91 -16.61 12.89
N ASN A 273 -24.51 -17.78 12.41
CA ASN A 273 -23.17 -18.03 11.86
C ASN A 273 -23.15 -18.21 10.33
N MET A 274 -24.29 -18.09 9.69
CA MET A 274 -24.45 -18.35 8.26
C MET A 274 -24.88 -17.10 7.54
N ARG A 275 -24.30 -16.86 6.36
CA ARG A 275 -24.68 -15.75 5.46
C ARG A 275 -24.87 -16.26 4.05
N VAL A 276 -25.85 -15.74 3.36
CA VAL A 276 -26.01 -15.84 1.91
C VAL A 276 -25.72 -14.48 1.32
N GLY A 277 -24.99 -14.44 0.23
CA GLY A 277 -24.67 -13.18 -0.41
C GLY A 277 -24.60 -13.29 -1.92
N LEU A 278 -24.69 -12.12 -2.53
CA LEU A 278 -24.52 -11.91 -3.96
C LEU A 278 -23.54 -10.74 -4.14
N GLY A 279 -22.32 -11.05 -4.56
CA GLY A 279 -21.35 -10.08 -5.01
C GLY A 279 -21.51 -9.82 -6.50
N GLY A 280 -21.03 -8.66 -6.95
CA GLY A 280 -20.98 -8.34 -8.37
C GLY A 280 -19.97 -7.25 -8.66
N LEU A 281 -19.50 -7.26 -9.91
CA LEU A 281 -18.60 -6.28 -10.48
C LEU A 281 -19.07 -6.02 -11.91
N VAL A 282 -19.22 -4.76 -12.26
CA VAL A 282 -19.49 -4.35 -13.65
C VAL A 282 -18.47 -3.29 -14.02
N GLU A 283 -17.75 -3.52 -15.10
CA GLU A 283 -16.75 -2.62 -15.63
C GLU A 283 -17.11 -2.25 -17.07
N TYR A 284 -17.08 -0.97 -17.36
CA TYR A 284 -17.26 -0.44 -18.71
C TYR A 284 -15.99 0.27 -19.12
N PHE A 285 -15.40 -0.20 -20.22
CA PHE A 285 -14.19 0.36 -20.82
C PHE A 285 -14.55 1.11 -22.09
N ASN A 286 -14.16 2.37 -22.14
CA ASN A 286 -14.29 3.23 -23.31
C ASN A 286 -12.91 3.76 -23.72
N TYR A 287 -12.52 3.46 -24.94
CA TYR A 287 -11.23 3.84 -25.50
C TYR A 287 -11.40 4.95 -26.54
N SER A 288 -10.60 6.01 -26.39
CA SER A 288 -10.38 7.01 -27.42
C SER A 288 -8.98 6.78 -28.01
N LEU A 289 -8.95 6.24 -29.20
CA LEU A 289 -7.72 5.85 -29.90
C LEU A 289 -7.42 6.86 -30.98
N PRO A 290 -6.15 7.30 -31.13
CA PRO A 290 -5.77 8.20 -32.20
C PRO A 290 -5.83 7.50 -33.55
N GLU A 291 -6.21 8.20 -34.60
CA GLU A 291 -6.15 7.68 -35.96
C GLU A 291 -4.68 7.58 -36.41
N VAL A 292 -4.21 6.37 -36.65
CA VAL A 292 -2.89 6.10 -37.24
C VAL A 292 -3.10 5.64 -38.65
N GLY A 293 -2.63 6.41 -39.64
CA GLY A 293 -2.89 6.24 -41.05
C GLY A 293 -2.94 4.78 -41.55
N GLY A 294 -4.14 4.27 -41.73
CA GLY A 294 -4.42 2.94 -42.24
C GLY A 294 -4.38 1.77 -41.24
N TYR A 295 -4.10 2.01 -39.99
CA TYR A 295 -4.19 0.99 -38.93
C TYR A 295 -5.44 1.21 -38.10
N GLU A 296 -6.31 0.22 -38.06
CA GLU A 296 -7.45 0.14 -37.17
C GLU A 296 -6.97 -0.56 -35.90
N TYR A 297 -7.18 0.08 -34.73
CA TYR A 297 -6.88 -0.56 -33.45
C TYR A 297 -7.93 -1.64 -33.18
N GLU A 298 -7.50 -2.82 -32.74
CA GLU A 298 -8.39 -3.93 -32.37
C GLU A 298 -9.14 -3.68 -31.04
N PHE A 299 -8.75 -2.65 -30.26
CA PHE A 299 -9.41 -2.34 -29.00
C PHE A 299 -10.74 -1.64 -29.23
N LYS A 300 -11.81 -2.26 -28.77
CA LYS A 300 -13.18 -1.72 -28.82
C LYS A 300 -13.72 -1.49 -27.42
N ASN A 301 -14.66 -0.56 -27.33
CA ASN A 301 -15.41 -0.38 -26.11
C ASN A 301 -16.11 -1.67 -25.72
N HIS A 302 -16.02 -2.06 -24.46
CA HIS A 302 -16.63 -3.30 -23.98
C HIS A 302 -17.10 -3.20 -22.55
N VAL A 303 -17.93 -4.14 -22.14
CA VAL A 303 -18.43 -4.29 -20.79
C VAL A 303 -18.00 -5.66 -20.26
N GLU A 304 -17.48 -5.68 -19.07
CA GLU A 304 -17.28 -6.89 -18.29
C GLU A 304 -18.21 -6.87 -17.09
N ALA A 305 -18.92 -7.97 -16.86
CA ALA A 305 -19.82 -8.11 -15.73
C ALA A 305 -19.59 -9.46 -15.05
N MET A 306 -19.47 -9.44 -13.75
CA MET A 306 -19.31 -10.64 -12.92
C MET A 306 -20.37 -10.65 -11.84
N LEU A 307 -21.04 -11.79 -11.66
CA LEU A 307 -21.91 -12.08 -10.52
C LEU A 307 -21.30 -13.23 -9.71
N SER A 308 -21.30 -13.08 -8.40
CA SER A 308 -20.67 -14.01 -7.46
C SER A 308 -21.64 -14.36 -6.33
N PRO A 309 -22.64 -15.23 -6.56
CA PRO A 309 -23.46 -15.77 -5.49
C PRO A 309 -22.58 -16.63 -4.56
N TYR A 310 -22.80 -16.51 -3.26
CA TYR A 310 -22.03 -17.27 -2.28
C TYR A 310 -22.82 -17.58 -1.02
N TYR A 311 -22.36 -18.59 -0.34
CA TYR A 311 -22.76 -19.01 0.99
C TYR A 311 -21.53 -18.98 1.91
N LYS A 312 -21.64 -18.34 3.06
CA LYS A 312 -20.55 -18.21 4.04
C LYS A 312 -21.00 -18.77 5.38
N VAL A 313 -20.12 -19.55 6.01
CA VAL A 313 -20.28 -20.08 7.36
C VAL A 313 -19.07 -19.64 8.19
N GLU A 314 -19.33 -19.14 9.38
CA GLU A 314 -18.30 -18.70 10.32
C GLU A 314 -18.36 -19.56 11.58
N GLY A 315 -17.24 -20.11 12.01
CA GLY A 315 -17.06 -20.74 13.31
C GLY A 315 -16.12 -19.89 14.17
N ASP A 316 -15.86 -20.33 15.40
CA ASP A 316 -15.06 -19.58 16.36
C ASP A 316 -13.64 -19.27 15.84
N ASN A 317 -13.02 -20.20 15.09
CA ASN A 317 -11.65 -20.10 14.60
C ASN A 317 -11.49 -20.39 13.10
N TRP A 318 -12.58 -20.51 12.38
CA TRP A 318 -12.58 -20.82 10.95
C TRP A 318 -13.72 -20.12 10.22
N ASN A 319 -13.55 -19.90 8.94
CA ASN A 319 -14.61 -19.45 8.05
C ASN A 319 -14.54 -20.24 6.74
N LEU A 320 -15.71 -20.48 6.15
CA LEU A 320 -15.83 -21.16 4.86
C LEU A 320 -16.77 -20.37 3.97
N LYS A 321 -16.30 -20.01 2.79
CA LYS A 321 -17.11 -19.39 1.75
C LYS A 321 -17.19 -20.34 0.55
N LEU A 322 -18.39 -20.66 0.13
CA LEU A 322 -18.68 -21.48 -1.05
C LEU A 322 -19.49 -20.65 -2.01
N GLY A 323 -19.03 -20.53 -3.24
CA GLY A 323 -19.69 -19.73 -4.25
C GLY A 323 -19.28 -20.10 -5.67
N ALA A 324 -19.79 -19.36 -6.60
CA ALA A 324 -19.41 -19.44 -8.00
C ALA A 324 -19.31 -18.02 -8.58
N ASN A 325 -18.40 -17.81 -9.51
CA ASN A 325 -18.36 -16.62 -10.34
C ASN A 325 -18.96 -16.91 -11.69
N VAL A 326 -19.81 -16.04 -12.13
CA VAL A 326 -20.40 -16.04 -13.49
C VAL A 326 -19.98 -14.74 -14.14
N MET A 327 -19.19 -14.82 -15.18
CA MET A 327 -18.61 -13.66 -15.86
C MET A 327 -19.14 -13.59 -17.30
N LEU A 328 -19.50 -12.39 -17.71
CA LEU A 328 -19.89 -12.01 -19.05
C LEU A 328 -18.94 -10.92 -19.53
N ALA A 329 -18.28 -11.13 -20.66
CA ALA A 329 -17.49 -10.11 -21.32
C ALA A 329 -18.10 -9.86 -22.71
N THR A 330 -18.38 -8.59 -23.01
CA THR A 330 -18.85 -8.16 -24.33
C THR A 330 -17.67 -7.56 -25.09
N GLY A 331 -17.67 -7.71 -26.41
CA GLY A 331 -16.65 -7.18 -27.29
C GLY A 331 -17.07 -7.51 -28.72
N ASP A 332 -16.15 -7.95 -29.57
CA ASP A 332 -16.50 -8.49 -30.91
C ASP A 332 -17.35 -9.76 -30.79
N GLU A 333 -17.11 -10.53 -29.73
CA GLU A 333 -17.91 -11.69 -29.35
C GLU A 333 -18.26 -11.62 -27.89
N THR A 334 -19.47 -12.03 -27.55
CA THR A 334 -19.88 -12.15 -26.14
C THR A 334 -19.35 -13.48 -25.60
N LYS A 335 -18.53 -13.42 -24.56
CA LYS A 335 -17.96 -14.59 -23.88
C LYS A 335 -18.58 -14.76 -22.50
N PHE A 336 -18.92 -16.00 -22.20
CA PHE A 336 -19.45 -16.39 -20.91
C PHE A 336 -18.49 -17.37 -20.23
N MET A 337 -18.14 -17.11 -18.99
CA MET A 337 -17.22 -17.94 -18.19
C MET A 337 -17.79 -18.18 -16.82
N THR A 338 -17.51 -19.36 -16.27
CA THR A 338 -17.86 -19.70 -14.88
C THR A 338 -16.67 -20.28 -14.16
N SER A 339 -16.54 -19.96 -12.88
CA SER A 339 -15.51 -20.56 -12.03
C SER A 339 -16.02 -20.77 -10.60
N PRO A 340 -15.52 -21.78 -9.87
CA PRO A 340 -15.80 -21.90 -8.45
C PRO A 340 -15.15 -20.74 -7.69
N ASN A 341 -15.81 -20.30 -6.60
CA ASN A 341 -15.30 -19.29 -5.67
C ASN A 341 -15.34 -19.89 -4.27
N VAL A 342 -14.24 -20.50 -3.84
CA VAL A 342 -14.12 -21.20 -2.57
C VAL A 342 -12.97 -20.58 -1.76
N ALA A 343 -13.25 -20.23 -0.51
CA ALA A 343 -12.25 -19.76 0.45
C ALA A 343 -12.49 -20.42 1.82
N ALA A 344 -11.41 -20.76 2.52
CA ALA A 344 -11.44 -21.36 3.85
C ALA A 344 -10.34 -20.75 4.75
#